data_15949129837abca89787299f655b4775
#
_entry.id   15949129837abca89787299f655b4775
#
_cell.length_a   1.000
_cell.length_b   1.000
_cell.length_c   1.000
_cell.angle_alpha   90.00
_cell.angle_beta   90.00
_cell.angle_gamma   90.00
#
_symmetry.space_group_name_H-M   'P 1'
#
loop_
_entity.id
_entity.type
_entity.pdbx_description
1 polymer ?
#
loop_
_entity_poly.entity_id
_entity_poly.type
_entity_poly.pdbx_seq_one_letter_code
_entity_poly.pdbx_strand_id
1 'polypeptide(L)'
;MWFLKVAALALACLTTASPTPSELQNLEERATFPSTSGLKFNIDGTTGYFAGTNSYWIGFLTNNADVDLVMTHLKATGLKVLRVWGFNDVTQTTSGVWFQSFVSGRTPQINTGANGLQRLDYVVSSADAHGIKLIVNFVNNWGDYGGMPAYNTFFGTTKTTWYTDAKVQAQYQTYIKAVVSRYVNKTSIFAWELANEPRCNGCPTSIVTNWATKTSAYIRSLDPNHMITMGDEGFMNGGGDGSYPYTTSEGMDFEANLKIPDISFGTFHLYPTSWSEKDALGFGNGWIKAHGAVCASVGKPCVFEEYGMESNKPSIEGPWQTTALNTTGIASDMYWQYGDTLSTGKTPDDKYTIYYGSSDFATLVTGHVKSIV
;
A
#
# COMPACT_ATOMS: atom_id res chain seq x y z
N MET A 1 -31.52 -35.90 68.40
CA MET A 1 -32.29 -35.81 67.11
C MET A 1 -31.59 -34.84 66.26
N TRP A 2 -30.87 -35.38 65.28
CA TRP A 2 -30.10 -34.59 64.28
C TRP A 2 -30.87 -34.64 62.99
N PHE A 3 -31.20 -33.45 62.39
CA PHE A 3 -31.79 -33.36 61.07
C PHE A 3 -30.68 -33.03 60.09
N LEU A 4 -30.34 -33.95 59.20
CA LEU A 4 -29.54 -33.72 58.03
C LEU A 4 -30.40 -32.95 56.97
N LYS A 5 -29.92 -31.79 56.56
CA LYS A 5 -30.42 -31.11 55.35
C LYS A 5 -29.55 -31.57 54.17
N VAL A 6 -30.16 -32.28 53.23
CA VAL A 6 -29.56 -32.59 51.93
C VAL A 6 -29.79 -31.38 50.99
N ALA A 7 -28.75 -30.73 50.59
CA ALA A 7 -28.81 -29.69 49.53
C ALA A 7 -28.65 -30.37 48.17
N ALA A 8 -29.68 -30.32 47.35
CA ALA A 8 -29.61 -30.76 45.95
C ALA A 8 -28.96 -29.70 45.09
N LEU A 9 -27.80 -30.00 44.52
CA LEU A 9 -27.12 -29.16 43.50
C LEU A 9 -27.82 -29.44 42.17
N ALA A 10 -28.51 -28.44 41.64
CA ALA A 10 -29.01 -28.46 40.27
C ALA A 10 -27.87 -28.12 39.29
N LEU A 11 -27.43 -29.11 38.54
CA LEU A 11 -26.46 -28.94 37.45
C LEU A 11 -27.22 -28.37 36.23
N ALA A 12 -27.04 -27.07 35.95
CA ALA A 12 -27.55 -26.47 34.73
C ALA A 12 -26.67 -26.90 33.56
N CYS A 13 -27.10 -27.82 32.73
CA CYS A 13 -26.48 -28.11 31.44
C CYS A 13 -26.71 -26.91 30.50
N LEU A 14 -25.68 -26.13 30.27
CA LEU A 14 -25.62 -25.16 29.15
C LEU A 14 -25.46 -25.96 27.86
N THR A 15 -26.58 -26.21 27.18
CA THR A 15 -26.57 -26.72 25.80
C THR A 15 -26.14 -25.60 24.89
N THR A 16 -24.87 -25.60 24.46
CA THR A 16 -24.43 -24.77 23.33
C THR A 16 -25.11 -25.33 22.07
N ALA A 17 -26.06 -24.60 21.56
CA ALA A 17 -26.67 -24.97 20.28
C ALA A 17 -25.58 -24.90 19.20
N SER A 18 -25.40 -25.99 18.46
CA SER A 18 -24.55 -25.96 17.25
C SER A 18 -25.20 -25.05 16.22
N PRO A 19 -24.40 -24.20 15.52
CA PRO A 19 -24.95 -23.31 14.51
C PRO A 19 -25.66 -24.12 13.40
N THR A 20 -26.73 -23.56 12.88
CA THR A 20 -27.49 -24.18 11.79
C THR A 20 -26.67 -24.15 10.48
N PRO A 21 -26.95 -25.01 9.50
CA PRO A 21 -26.29 -24.98 8.19
C PRO A 21 -26.36 -23.63 7.49
N SER A 22 -27.43 -22.85 7.70
CA SER A 22 -27.58 -21.50 7.18
C SER A 22 -26.71 -20.48 7.94
N GLU A 23 -26.47 -20.66 9.23
CA GLU A 23 -25.53 -19.82 10.02
C GLU A 23 -24.08 -20.16 9.68
N LEU A 24 -23.78 -21.43 9.38
CA LEU A 24 -22.47 -21.87 8.87
C LEU A 24 -22.22 -21.33 7.46
N GLN A 25 -23.19 -21.36 6.56
CA GLN A 25 -23.10 -20.76 5.23
C GLN A 25 -22.91 -19.23 5.31
N ASN A 26 -23.61 -18.54 6.21
CA ASN A 26 -23.41 -17.11 6.45
C ASN A 26 -22.05 -16.78 7.09
N LEU A 27 -21.38 -17.73 7.74
CA LEU A 27 -20.02 -17.58 8.25
C LEU A 27 -18.96 -17.78 7.13
N GLU A 28 -19.24 -18.63 6.14
CA GLU A 28 -18.37 -18.85 4.97
C GLU A 28 -18.42 -17.69 3.95
N GLU A 29 -19.53 -16.96 3.88
CA GLU A 29 -19.70 -15.81 2.97
C GLU A 29 -19.29 -14.46 3.58
N ARG A 30 -18.81 -14.38 4.81
CA ARG A 30 -18.29 -13.14 5.36
C ARG A 30 -16.98 -12.82 4.68
N ALA A 31 -17.00 -11.87 3.73
CA ALA A 31 -15.79 -11.31 3.17
C ALA A 31 -14.83 -10.92 4.32
N THR A 32 -13.69 -11.58 4.36
CA THR A 32 -12.68 -11.33 5.41
C THR A 32 -11.75 -10.22 4.96
N PHE A 33 -11.36 -9.36 5.89
CA PHE A 33 -10.33 -8.36 5.63
C PHE A 33 -9.01 -9.07 5.25
N PRO A 34 -8.27 -8.56 4.25
CA PRO A 34 -6.91 -9.02 4.00
C PRO A 34 -6.05 -8.90 5.27
N SER A 35 -5.19 -9.87 5.50
CA SER A 35 -4.38 -9.93 6.71
C SER A 35 -3.03 -10.57 6.46
N THR A 36 -2.10 -10.42 7.40
CA THR A 36 -0.86 -11.20 7.43
C THR A 36 -1.10 -12.59 8.03
N SER A 37 -0.39 -13.59 7.52
CA SER A 37 -0.35 -14.96 8.04
C SER A 37 1.11 -15.43 8.06
N GLY A 38 1.79 -15.20 9.18
CA GLY A 38 3.24 -15.33 9.26
C GLY A 38 3.92 -14.40 8.25
N LEU A 39 4.77 -14.95 7.40
CA LEU A 39 5.48 -14.20 6.34
C LEU A 39 4.73 -14.20 4.99
N LYS A 40 3.42 -14.42 5.01
CA LYS A 40 2.56 -14.39 3.82
C LYS A 40 1.34 -13.52 4.07
N PHE A 41 0.56 -13.27 3.03
CA PHE A 41 -0.74 -12.62 3.15
C PHE A 41 -1.87 -13.65 3.02
N ASN A 42 -2.99 -13.36 3.70
CA ASN A 42 -4.27 -14.01 3.45
C ASN A 42 -5.19 -13.03 2.72
N ILE A 43 -5.63 -13.40 1.53
CA ILE A 43 -6.59 -12.65 0.72
C ILE A 43 -7.75 -13.58 0.38
N ASP A 44 -8.96 -13.20 0.76
CA ASP A 44 -10.19 -13.94 0.49
C ASP A 44 -10.08 -15.43 0.89
N GLY A 45 -9.46 -15.69 2.05
CA GLY A 45 -9.25 -17.04 2.60
C GLY A 45 -8.05 -17.81 2.02
N THR A 46 -7.37 -17.28 1.01
CA THR A 46 -6.17 -17.89 0.44
C THR A 46 -4.91 -17.26 1.03
N THR A 47 -4.07 -18.10 1.62
CA THR A 47 -2.74 -17.68 2.12
C THR A 47 -1.67 -17.98 1.08
N GLY A 48 -0.90 -16.95 0.67
CA GLY A 48 0.10 -17.14 -0.37
C GLY A 48 0.92 -15.91 -0.71
N TYR A 49 1.58 -16.02 -1.85
CA TYR A 49 2.23 -14.92 -2.55
C TYR A 49 1.24 -14.34 -3.58
N PHE A 50 1.21 -13.03 -3.75
CA PHE A 50 0.29 -12.38 -4.67
C PHE A 50 1.04 -11.37 -5.55
N ALA A 51 0.80 -11.42 -6.85
CA ALA A 51 1.28 -10.38 -7.77
C ALA A 51 0.31 -9.19 -7.77
N GLY A 52 0.88 -8.01 -7.93
CA GLY A 52 0.14 -6.75 -8.03
C GLY A 52 0.79 -5.78 -9.01
N THR A 53 0.29 -4.55 -9.01
CA THR A 53 0.84 -3.45 -9.80
C THR A 53 0.45 -2.10 -9.21
N ASN A 54 1.00 -1.04 -9.78
CA ASN A 54 0.72 0.35 -9.47
C ASN A 54 -0.10 1.00 -10.59
N SER A 55 -1.13 1.76 -10.23
CA SER A 55 -1.88 2.63 -11.13
C SER A 55 -2.28 3.89 -10.38
N TYR A 56 -1.29 4.80 -10.20
CA TYR A 56 -1.48 6.02 -9.42
C TYR A 56 -2.63 6.89 -9.94
N TRP A 57 -2.85 6.86 -11.26
CA TRP A 57 -3.78 7.72 -12.00
C TRP A 57 -5.24 7.27 -11.94
N ILE A 58 -5.56 6.04 -11.54
CA ILE A 58 -6.92 5.48 -11.66
C ILE A 58 -7.96 6.27 -10.87
N GLY A 59 -7.59 6.84 -9.71
CA GLY A 59 -8.43 7.67 -8.87
C GLY A 59 -8.80 9.03 -9.50
N PHE A 60 -8.14 9.39 -10.60
CA PHE A 60 -8.35 10.67 -11.31
C PHE A 60 -9.17 10.52 -12.58
N LEU A 61 -9.51 9.29 -12.97
CA LEU A 61 -10.38 9.03 -14.11
C LEU A 61 -11.80 9.52 -13.82
N THR A 62 -12.41 10.19 -14.80
CA THR A 62 -13.77 10.69 -14.71
C THR A 62 -14.80 9.79 -15.39
N ASN A 63 -14.34 8.87 -16.26
CA ASN A 63 -15.17 7.87 -16.91
C ASN A 63 -15.16 6.56 -16.10
N ASN A 64 -16.30 6.16 -15.58
CA ASN A 64 -16.44 4.95 -14.79
C ASN A 64 -16.13 3.67 -15.60
N ALA A 65 -16.49 3.64 -16.90
CA ALA A 65 -16.23 2.50 -17.75
C ALA A 65 -14.72 2.25 -17.96
N ASP A 66 -13.89 3.30 -17.92
CA ASP A 66 -12.44 3.16 -17.97
C ASP A 66 -11.87 2.55 -16.68
N VAL A 67 -12.44 2.90 -15.52
CA VAL A 67 -12.08 2.26 -14.24
C VAL A 67 -12.44 0.76 -14.26
N ASP A 68 -13.66 0.42 -14.71
CA ASP A 68 -14.11 -0.97 -14.79
C ASP A 68 -13.30 -1.79 -15.81
N LEU A 69 -12.87 -1.16 -16.92
CA LEU A 69 -11.98 -1.80 -17.91
C LEU A 69 -10.66 -2.21 -17.27
N VAL A 70 -10.01 -1.30 -16.53
CA VAL A 70 -8.76 -1.59 -15.83
C VAL A 70 -8.95 -2.74 -14.84
N MET A 71 -9.98 -2.67 -13.98
CA MET A 71 -10.25 -3.72 -12.99
C MET A 71 -10.55 -5.08 -13.65
N THR A 72 -11.25 -5.07 -14.80
CA THR A 72 -11.51 -6.27 -15.61
C THR A 72 -10.21 -6.89 -16.12
N HIS A 73 -9.30 -6.08 -16.65
CA HIS A 73 -8.01 -6.54 -17.16
C HIS A 73 -7.11 -7.08 -16.04
N LEU A 74 -7.07 -6.41 -14.87
CA LEU A 74 -6.33 -6.89 -13.70
C LEU A 74 -6.84 -8.25 -13.24
N LYS A 75 -8.17 -8.40 -13.09
CA LYS A 75 -8.82 -9.66 -12.72
C LYS A 75 -8.53 -10.77 -13.74
N ALA A 76 -8.67 -10.48 -15.04
CA ALA A 76 -8.43 -11.46 -16.11
C ALA A 76 -6.98 -11.94 -16.15
N THR A 77 -6.04 -11.09 -15.73
CA THR A 77 -4.61 -11.43 -15.65
C THR A 77 -4.29 -12.24 -14.38
N GLY A 78 -5.11 -12.14 -13.34
CA GLY A 78 -4.87 -12.76 -12.03
C GLY A 78 -4.08 -11.89 -11.06
N LEU A 79 -3.84 -10.63 -11.38
CA LEU A 79 -3.31 -9.65 -10.42
C LEU A 79 -4.31 -9.44 -9.29
N LYS A 80 -3.82 -9.38 -8.05
CA LYS A 80 -4.67 -9.32 -6.85
C LYS A 80 -4.62 -8.00 -6.12
N VAL A 81 -3.48 -7.29 -6.18
CA VAL A 81 -3.26 -6.05 -5.44
C VAL A 81 -2.97 -4.92 -6.40
N LEU A 82 -3.66 -3.80 -6.21
CA LEU A 82 -3.45 -2.57 -6.97
C LEU A 82 -3.13 -1.43 -5.99
N ARG A 83 -1.98 -0.78 -6.17
CA ARG A 83 -1.62 0.42 -5.42
C ARG A 83 -2.07 1.65 -6.16
N VAL A 84 -2.73 2.58 -5.45
CA VAL A 84 -3.34 3.77 -6.03
C VAL A 84 -3.03 5.00 -5.18
N TRP A 85 -2.96 6.20 -5.83
CA TRP A 85 -2.89 7.45 -5.09
C TRP A 85 -4.23 7.74 -4.42
N GLY A 86 -4.27 7.68 -3.11
CA GLY A 86 -5.39 8.09 -2.28
C GLY A 86 -5.36 9.58 -1.94
N PHE A 87 -4.56 10.38 -2.62
CA PHE A 87 -4.41 11.82 -2.47
C PHE A 87 -4.36 12.49 -3.85
N ASN A 88 -4.70 13.76 -3.91
CA ASN A 88 -4.47 14.71 -4.99
C ASN A 88 -4.64 16.10 -4.41
N ASP A 89 -3.50 16.72 -4.06
CA ASP A 89 -3.43 17.98 -3.34
C ASP A 89 -3.22 19.13 -4.33
N VAL A 90 -4.12 20.09 -4.35
CA VAL A 90 -4.02 21.23 -5.27
C VAL A 90 -3.74 22.52 -4.52
N THR A 91 -2.92 23.38 -5.10
CA THR A 91 -2.57 24.69 -4.54
C THR A 91 -3.34 25.85 -5.20
N GLN A 92 -4.13 25.52 -6.21
CA GLN A 92 -4.99 26.45 -6.96
C GLN A 92 -6.37 25.83 -7.19
N THR A 93 -7.36 26.64 -7.44
CA THR A 93 -8.68 26.15 -7.85
C THR A 93 -8.61 25.49 -9.22
N THR A 94 -9.23 24.32 -9.35
CA THR A 94 -9.28 23.54 -10.59
C THR A 94 -10.68 22.98 -10.83
N SER A 95 -11.02 22.78 -12.11
CA SER A 95 -12.21 22.02 -12.51
C SER A 95 -11.94 20.51 -12.60
N GLY A 96 -10.68 20.09 -12.58
CA GLY A 96 -10.28 18.68 -12.60
C GLY A 96 -10.57 17.97 -11.28
N VAL A 97 -10.15 16.72 -11.19
CA VAL A 97 -10.26 15.94 -9.95
C VAL A 97 -9.23 16.46 -8.93
N TRP A 98 -9.65 16.62 -7.69
CA TRP A 98 -8.78 16.94 -6.57
C TRP A 98 -9.40 16.45 -5.26
N PHE A 99 -8.57 16.04 -4.30
CA PHE A 99 -9.05 15.47 -3.03
C PHE A 99 -8.84 16.44 -1.88
N GLN A 100 -7.77 17.23 -1.90
CA GLN A 100 -7.49 18.24 -0.89
C GLN A 100 -6.95 19.53 -1.57
N SER A 101 -7.23 20.71 -0.98
CA SER A 101 -6.74 21.98 -1.51
C SER A 101 -6.05 22.82 -0.45
N PHE A 102 -4.94 23.45 -0.87
CA PHE A 102 -4.08 24.34 -0.12
C PHE A 102 -4.00 25.72 -0.81
N VAL A 103 -5.15 26.33 -1.09
CA VAL A 103 -5.19 27.63 -1.76
C VAL A 103 -4.85 28.75 -0.78
N SER A 104 -3.84 29.56 -1.13
CA SER A 104 -3.38 30.68 -0.30
C SER A 104 -4.53 31.61 0.12
N GLY A 105 -4.54 32.02 1.38
CA GLY A 105 -5.59 32.87 1.95
C GLY A 105 -6.92 32.15 2.25
N ARG A 106 -7.00 30.85 2.07
CA ARG A 106 -8.19 30.04 2.41
C ARG A 106 -7.82 28.96 3.44
N THR A 107 -8.82 28.44 4.15
CA THR A 107 -8.65 27.22 4.96
C THR A 107 -8.51 26.00 4.03
N PRO A 108 -7.60 25.05 4.32
CA PRO A 108 -7.54 23.79 3.58
C PRO A 108 -8.89 23.09 3.52
N GLN A 109 -9.22 22.53 2.38
CA GLN A 109 -10.50 21.86 2.15
C GLN A 109 -10.29 20.44 1.65
N ILE A 110 -11.15 19.53 2.07
CA ILE A 110 -11.25 18.17 1.55
C ILE A 110 -12.45 18.11 0.62
N ASN A 111 -12.25 17.70 -0.61
CA ASN A 111 -13.29 17.58 -1.62
C ASN A 111 -13.97 16.22 -1.54
N THR A 112 -15.16 16.19 -0.94
CA THR A 112 -16.00 14.98 -0.86
C THR A 112 -16.99 14.86 -2.02
N GLY A 113 -16.96 15.78 -2.97
CA GLY A 113 -17.89 15.86 -4.10
C GLY A 113 -17.54 14.97 -5.29
N ALA A 114 -18.26 15.20 -6.40
CA ALA A 114 -18.20 14.38 -7.62
C ALA A 114 -16.83 14.39 -8.32
N ASN A 115 -16.09 15.49 -8.25
CA ASN A 115 -14.72 15.61 -8.75
C ASN A 115 -13.68 15.48 -7.62
N GLY A 116 -14.05 14.85 -6.51
CA GLY A 116 -13.22 14.61 -5.34
C GLY A 116 -13.24 13.14 -4.92
N LEU A 117 -13.39 12.90 -3.62
CA LEU A 117 -13.37 11.55 -3.06
C LEU A 117 -14.44 10.61 -3.63
N GLN A 118 -15.51 11.11 -4.27
CA GLN A 118 -16.45 10.24 -4.99
C GLN A 118 -15.79 9.51 -6.18
N ARG A 119 -14.68 10.02 -6.71
CA ARG A 119 -13.91 9.28 -7.72
C ARG A 119 -13.21 8.07 -7.10
N LEU A 120 -12.61 8.27 -5.93
CA LEU A 120 -12.01 7.17 -5.17
C LEU A 120 -13.06 6.16 -4.68
N ASP A 121 -14.29 6.61 -4.32
CA ASP A 121 -15.41 5.70 -4.01
C ASP A 121 -15.69 4.74 -5.15
N TYR A 122 -15.68 5.26 -6.39
CA TYR A 122 -15.93 4.42 -7.54
C TYR A 122 -14.82 3.39 -7.76
N VAL A 123 -13.55 3.80 -7.61
CA VAL A 123 -12.41 2.87 -7.66
C VAL A 123 -12.53 1.76 -6.63
N VAL A 124 -12.84 2.11 -5.37
CA VAL A 124 -13.04 1.13 -4.29
C VAL A 124 -14.20 0.18 -4.59
N SER A 125 -15.32 0.72 -5.11
CA SER A 125 -16.48 -0.10 -5.47
C SER A 125 -16.21 -1.03 -6.65
N SER A 126 -15.50 -0.56 -7.67
CA SER A 126 -15.10 -1.37 -8.83
C SER A 126 -14.08 -2.45 -8.42
N ALA A 127 -13.12 -2.13 -7.58
CA ALA A 127 -12.17 -3.09 -7.02
C ALA A 127 -12.89 -4.22 -6.26
N ASP A 128 -13.87 -3.86 -5.43
CA ASP A 128 -14.71 -4.80 -4.69
C ASP A 128 -15.46 -5.77 -5.64
N ALA A 129 -16.11 -5.24 -6.67
CA ALA A 129 -16.83 -6.02 -7.67
C ALA A 129 -15.94 -6.95 -8.51
N HIS A 130 -14.66 -6.63 -8.65
CA HIS A 130 -13.70 -7.43 -9.42
C HIS A 130 -12.80 -8.33 -8.58
N GLY A 131 -12.86 -8.23 -7.23
CA GLY A 131 -12.01 -9.00 -6.31
C GLY A 131 -10.56 -8.52 -6.29
N ILE A 132 -10.33 -7.23 -6.59
CA ILE A 132 -9.03 -6.56 -6.50
C ILE A 132 -8.92 -5.90 -5.12
N LYS A 133 -7.73 -5.96 -4.53
CA LYS A 133 -7.42 -5.34 -3.24
C LYS A 133 -6.56 -4.10 -3.44
N LEU A 134 -6.84 -3.02 -2.70
CA LEU A 134 -6.21 -1.72 -2.90
C LEU A 134 -5.24 -1.38 -1.77
N ILE A 135 -4.02 -0.98 -2.11
CA ILE A 135 -3.16 -0.19 -1.23
C ILE A 135 -3.45 1.29 -1.52
N VAL A 136 -3.81 2.04 -0.50
CA VAL A 136 -4.22 3.44 -0.61
C VAL A 136 -3.31 4.29 0.25
N ASN A 137 -2.49 5.15 -0.37
CA ASN A 137 -1.61 6.08 0.32
C ASN A 137 -2.26 7.46 0.53
N PHE A 138 -1.70 8.26 1.44
CA PHE A 138 -2.30 9.52 1.86
C PHE A 138 -1.52 10.76 1.42
N VAL A 139 -0.28 10.62 1.00
CA VAL A 139 0.57 11.75 0.58
C VAL A 139 1.78 11.24 -0.21
N ASN A 140 2.36 12.11 -1.03
CA ASN A 140 3.62 11.86 -1.72
C ASN A 140 4.74 12.71 -1.14
N ASN A 141 5.94 12.16 -0.98
CA ASN A 141 7.14 12.94 -0.68
C ASN A 141 7.49 13.92 -1.82
N TRP A 142 7.16 13.54 -3.06
CA TRP A 142 7.42 14.31 -4.26
C TRP A 142 6.30 15.31 -4.56
N GLY A 143 6.57 16.24 -5.50
CA GLY A 143 5.61 17.31 -5.86
C GLY A 143 4.48 16.86 -6.79
N ASP A 144 4.56 15.66 -7.32
CA ASP A 144 3.53 15.13 -8.20
C ASP A 144 2.21 14.98 -7.45
N TYR A 145 1.17 15.56 -8.00
CA TYR A 145 -0.17 15.66 -7.37
C TYR A 145 -0.15 16.40 -6.02
N GLY A 146 0.80 17.34 -5.85
CA GLY A 146 0.93 18.21 -4.68
C GLY A 146 1.81 17.64 -3.57
N GLY A 147 1.36 16.59 -2.90
CA GLY A 147 2.15 15.89 -1.87
C GLY A 147 2.68 16.79 -0.75
N MET A 148 3.74 16.37 -0.07
CA MET A 148 4.39 17.14 1.01
C MET A 148 4.78 18.55 0.59
N PRO A 149 5.24 18.84 -0.65
CA PRO A 149 5.52 20.20 -1.11
C PRO A 149 4.31 21.15 -1.07
N ALA A 150 3.08 20.67 -1.32
CA ALA A 150 1.88 21.49 -1.22
C ALA A 150 1.62 21.93 0.23
N TYR A 151 1.78 21.02 1.19
CA TYR A 151 1.74 21.33 2.62
C TYR A 151 2.83 22.34 3.00
N ASN A 152 4.08 22.08 2.58
CA ASN A 152 5.22 22.95 2.90
C ASN A 152 5.00 24.38 2.41
N THR A 153 4.52 24.53 1.18
CA THR A 153 4.19 25.85 0.61
C THR A 153 3.10 26.55 1.41
N PHE A 154 2.05 25.83 1.79
CA PHE A 154 0.91 26.41 2.49
C PHE A 154 1.22 26.77 3.95
N PHE A 155 1.90 25.90 4.68
CA PHE A 155 2.19 26.10 6.11
C PHE A 155 3.51 26.81 6.38
N GLY A 156 4.33 27.09 5.35
CA GLY A 156 5.65 27.73 5.51
C GLY A 156 6.68 26.80 6.15
N THR A 157 6.56 25.49 5.90
CA THR A 157 7.49 24.46 6.42
C THR A 157 8.47 24.01 5.35
N THR A 158 9.39 23.14 5.71
CA THR A 158 10.39 22.53 4.82
C THR A 158 10.21 21.02 4.78
N LYS A 159 10.89 20.36 3.85
CA LYS A 159 10.91 18.89 3.75
C LYS A 159 11.28 18.22 5.08
N THR A 160 12.22 18.80 5.83
CA THR A 160 12.69 18.26 7.12
C THR A 160 11.75 18.54 8.29
N THR A 161 11.03 19.67 8.26
CA THR A 161 10.11 20.06 9.34
C THR A 161 8.69 19.56 9.13
N TRP A 162 8.33 19.06 7.94
CA TRP A 162 7.02 18.52 7.62
C TRP A 162 6.58 17.45 8.65
N TYR A 163 7.49 16.54 9.01
CA TYR A 163 7.20 15.41 9.92
C TYR A 163 6.89 15.82 11.36
N THR A 164 7.32 17.02 11.78
CA THR A 164 7.25 17.47 13.18
C THR A 164 6.39 18.70 13.40
N ASP A 165 6.04 19.44 12.33
CA ASP A 165 5.19 20.63 12.46
C ASP A 165 3.77 20.26 12.84
N ALA A 166 3.27 20.82 13.95
CA ALA A 166 1.98 20.47 14.51
C ALA A 166 0.79 20.82 13.60
N LYS A 167 0.88 21.91 12.80
CA LYS A 167 -0.19 22.32 11.89
C LYS A 167 -0.25 21.42 10.67
N VAL A 168 0.91 21.07 10.14
CA VAL A 168 1.04 20.11 9.03
C VAL A 168 0.45 18.78 9.44
N GLN A 169 0.87 18.24 10.60
CA GLN A 169 0.41 16.94 11.05
C GLN A 169 -1.09 16.92 11.41
N ALA A 170 -1.62 18.02 11.97
CA ALA A 170 -3.07 18.13 12.21
C ALA A 170 -3.89 18.10 10.90
N GLN A 171 -3.42 18.79 9.84
CA GLN A 171 -4.09 18.75 8.54
C GLN A 171 -3.97 17.39 7.88
N TYR A 172 -2.80 16.77 7.93
CA TYR A 172 -2.57 15.43 7.41
C TYR A 172 -3.46 14.39 8.10
N GLN A 173 -3.58 14.43 9.43
CA GLN A 173 -4.50 13.57 10.19
C GLN A 173 -5.97 13.84 9.85
N THR A 174 -6.34 15.10 9.59
CA THR A 174 -7.69 15.47 9.14
C THR A 174 -8.01 14.78 7.80
N TYR A 175 -7.05 14.77 6.87
CA TYR A 175 -7.19 14.08 5.60
C TYR A 175 -7.27 12.55 5.77
N ILE A 176 -6.35 11.95 6.52
CA ILE A 176 -6.40 10.52 6.86
C ILE A 176 -7.77 10.12 7.40
N LYS A 177 -8.29 10.87 8.38
CA LYS A 177 -9.60 10.60 8.95
C LYS A 177 -10.71 10.62 7.91
N ALA A 178 -10.69 11.58 6.99
CA ALA A 178 -11.71 11.67 5.94
C ALA A 178 -11.69 10.45 5.01
N VAL A 179 -10.50 9.95 4.64
CA VAL A 179 -10.36 8.79 3.74
C VAL A 179 -10.62 7.48 4.49
N VAL A 180 -9.98 7.25 5.63
CA VAL A 180 -10.09 6.00 6.40
C VAL A 180 -11.52 5.76 6.84
N SER A 181 -12.19 6.78 7.44
CA SER A 181 -13.58 6.63 7.90
C SER A 181 -14.57 6.32 6.77
N ARG A 182 -14.22 6.66 5.52
CA ARG A 182 -15.05 6.41 4.34
C ARG A 182 -15.03 4.95 3.92
N TYR A 183 -13.92 4.25 4.16
CA TYR A 183 -13.71 2.89 3.65
C TYR A 183 -13.41 1.85 4.73
N VAL A 184 -13.52 2.18 6.01
CA VAL A 184 -13.20 1.30 7.15
C VAL A 184 -13.89 -0.07 7.12
N ASN A 185 -15.03 -0.19 6.41
CA ASN A 185 -15.78 -1.45 6.26
C ASN A 185 -15.60 -2.11 4.89
N LYS A 186 -14.63 -1.65 4.06
CA LYS A 186 -14.45 -2.13 2.68
C LYS A 186 -13.34 -3.17 2.61
N THR A 187 -13.69 -4.44 2.47
CA THR A 187 -12.74 -5.55 2.37
C THR A 187 -11.91 -5.53 1.08
N SER A 188 -12.22 -4.64 0.13
CA SER A 188 -11.38 -4.32 -1.02
C SER A 188 -10.18 -3.44 -0.68
N ILE A 189 -10.10 -2.82 0.50
CA ILE A 189 -8.87 -2.20 0.95
C ILE A 189 -7.91 -3.30 1.48
N PHE A 190 -6.71 -3.36 0.90
CA PHE A 190 -5.64 -4.23 1.36
C PHE A 190 -4.90 -3.61 2.54
N ALA A 191 -4.48 -2.36 2.37
CA ALA A 191 -3.77 -1.63 3.39
C ALA A 191 -3.90 -0.11 3.23
N TRP A 192 -3.78 0.57 4.34
CA TRP A 192 -3.49 2.01 4.41
C TRP A 192 -1.98 2.20 4.35
N GLU A 193 -1.54 3.10 3.50
CA GLU A 193 -0.13 3.43 3.34
C GLU A 193 0.12 4.86 3.77
N LEU A 194 1.09 5.06 4.66
CA LEU A 194 1.33 6.37 5.24
C LEU A 194 1.73 7.41 4.19
N ALA A 195 2.68 7.10 3.33
CA ALA A 195 3.14 8.02 2.30
C ALA A 195 3.82 7.25 1.16
N ASN A 196 3.79 7.81 -0.06
CA ASN A 196 4.71 7.38 -1.10
C ASN A 196 6.11 7.95 -0.82
N GLU A 197 7.10 7.06 -0.69
CA GLU A 197 8.53 7.34 -0.60
C GLU A 197 8.91 8.44 0.40
N PRO A 198 8.45 8.37 1.67
CA PRO A 198 8.80 9.37 2.67
C PRO A 198 10.31 9.41 2.89
N ARG A 199 10.90 10.61 2.86
CA ARG A 199 12.34 10.85 3.08
C ARG A 199 12.56 12.12 3.90
N CYS A 200 13.56 12.10 4.75
CA CYS A 200 14.04 13.27 5.49
C CYS A 200 15.56 13.39 5.35
N ASN A 201 16.02 13.73 4.15
CA ASN A 201 17.45 13.81 3.83
C ASN A 201 18.20 14.64 4.88
N GLY A 202 19.26 14.06 5.46
CA GLY A 202 20.06 14.67 6.53
C GLY A 202 19.43 14.70 7.92
N CYS A 203 18.19 14.19 8.10
CA CYS A 203 17.61 14.03 9.43
C CYS A 203 18.16 12.78 10.13
N PRO A 204 18.16 12.76 11.48
CA PRO A 204 18.20 11.49 12.20
C PRO A 204 17.02 10.59 11.81
N THR A 205 17.24 9.30 11.62
CA THR A 205 16.19 8.32 11.23
C THR A 205 15.01 8.32 12.18
N SER A 206 15.23 8.60 13.46
CA SER A 206 14.20 8.71 14.48
C SER A 206 13.10 9.74 14.17
N ILE A 207 13.35 10.74 13.33
CA ILE A 207 12.33 11.72 12.94
C ILE A 207 11.22 11.02 12.16
N VAL A 208 11.56 10.26 11.12
CA VAL A 208 10.59 9.55 10.29
C VAL A 208 9.99 8.36 11.04
N THR A 209 10.80 7.58 11.78
CA THR A 209 10.31 6.47 12.59
C THR A 209 9.29 6.92 13.66
N ASN A 210 9.54 8.04 14.35
CA ASN A 210 8.61 8.60 15.33
C ASN A 210 7.31 9.13 14.68
N TRP A 211 7.42 9.75 13.50
CA TRP A 211 6.25 10.16 12.73
C TRP A 211 5.42 8.95 12.30
N ALA A 212 6.06 7.93 11.74
CA ALA A 212 5.39 6.70 11.32
C ALA A 212 4.70 6.00 12.48
N THR A 213 5.34 5.93 13.66
CA THR A 213 4.75 5.37 14.89
C THR A 213 3.47 6.11 15.29
N LYS A 214 3.50 7.45 15.31
CA LYS A 214 2.33 8.26 15.68
C LYS A 214 1.21 8.15 14.64
N THR A 215 1.58 8.16 13.37
CA THR A 215 0.61 8.13 12.26
C THR A 215 -0.06 6.77 12.16
N SER A 216 0.69 5.67 12.25
CA SER A 216 0.13 4.31 12.21
C SER A 216 -0.78 4.06 13.41
N ALA A 217 -0.41 4.49 14.62
CA ALA A 217 -1.27 4.43 15.80
C ALA A 217 -2.55 5.26 15.63
N TYR A 218 -2.48 6.43 14.99
CA TYR A 218 -3.66 7.23 14.69
C TYR A 218 -4.59 6.51 13.70
N ILE A 219 -4.05 5.95 12.60
CA ILE A 219 -4.84 5.17 11.65
C ILE A 219 -5.49 3.97 12.37
N ARG A 220 -4.73 3.23 13.19
CA ARG A 220 -5.24 2.10 13.96
C ARG A 220 -6.37 2.49 14.90
N SER A 221 -6.36 3.69 15.46
CA SER A 221 -7.45 4.21 16.29
C SER A 221 -8.75 4.49 15.51
N LEU A 222 -8.65 4.72 14.20
CA LEU A 222 -9.78 4.92 13.29
C LEU A 222 -10.26 3.61 12.67
N ASP A 223 -9.33 2.67 12.45
CA ASP A 223 -9.56 1.41 11.74
C ASP A 223 -8.79 0.26 12.39
N PRO A 224 -9.49 -0.59 13.14
CA PRO A 224 -8.87 -1.75 13.78
C PRO A 224 -8.62 -2.93 12.83
N ASN A 225 -9.17 -2.92 11.61
CA ASN A 225 -9.25 -4.10 10.76
C ASN A 225 -8.19 -4.14 9.65
N HIS A 226 -7.98 -3.05 8.93
CA HIS A 226 -7.08 -3.05 7.78
C HIS A 226 -5.61 -3.07 8.18
N MET A 227 -4.79 -3.64 7.31
CA MET A 227 -3.34 -3.55 7.43
C MET A 227 -2.86 -2.11 7.23
N ILE A 228 -1.69 -1.81 7.76
CA ILE A 228 -1.04 -0.51 7.63
C ILE A 228 0.40 -0.75 7.19
N THR A 229 0.87 0.03 6.24
CA THR A 229 2.26 0.01 5.77
C THR A 229 2.81 1.42 5.62
N MET A 230 4.10 1.52 5.41
CA MET A 230 4.77 2.81 5.37
C MET A 230 4.82 3.42 3.97
N GLY A 231 5.07 2.62 2.92
CA GLY A 231 5.29 3.08 1.55
C GLY A 231 6.69 3.63 1.32
N ASP A 232 7.67 3.17 2.08
CA ASP A 232 9.06 3.59 1.93
C ASP A 232 9.80 2.75 0.88
N GLU A 233 10.91 3.30 0.38
CA GLU A 233 11.77 2.65 -0.60
C GLU A 233 12.65 1.56 0.01
N GLY A 234 12.61 1.40 1.32
CA GLY A 234 13.37 0.37 2.01
C GLY A 234 14.83 0.72 2.30
N PHE A 235 15.22 2.00 2.34
CA PHE A 235 16.60 2.37 2.67
C PHE A 235 17.03 1.78 4.01
N MET A 236 18.20 1.13 3.99
CA MET A 236 18.74 0.39 5.14
C MET A 236 19.73 1.23 5.95
N ASN A 237 19.86 0.88 7.21
CA ASN A 237 20.88 1.46 8.10
C ASN A 237 22.14 0.60 8.09
N GLY A 238 22.81 0.52 6.93
CA GLY A 238 24.02 -0.27 6.72
C GLY A 238 23.77 -1.64 6.08
N GLY A 239 24.82 -2.41 5.90
CA GLY A 239 24.80 -3.71 5.23
C GLY A 239 25.02 -3.63 3.73
N GLY A 240 24.68 -4.70 3.00
CA GLY A 240 24.86 -4.81 1.55
C GLY A 240 26.27 -4.53 1.10
N ASP A 241 26.39 -3.81 0.01
CA ASP A 241 27.68 -3.36 -0.55
C ASP A 241 28.12 -1.97 -0.06
N GLY A 242 27.34 -1.35 0.85
CA GLY A 242 27.59 -0.02 1.38
C GLY A 242 27.26 1.14 0.43
N SER A 243 26.62 0.86 -0.70
CA SER A 243 26.16 1.89 -1.64
C SER A 243 25.06 2.76 -1.04
N TYR A 244 24.67 3.81 -1.77
CA TYR A 244 23.73 4.82 -1.31
C TYR A 244 22.47 4.26 -0.64
N PRO A 245 21.75 3.26 -1.18
CA PRO A 245 20.53 2.76 -0.56
C PRO A 245 20.75 2.00 0.77
N TYR A 246 21.98 1.60 1.07
CA TYR A 246 22.37 0.97 2.34
C TYR A 246 22.85 2.00 3.39
N THR A 247 22.48 3.27 3.24
CA THR A 247 22.85 4.33 4.17
C THR A 247 21.63 5.05 4.73
N THR A 248 21.82 5.76 5.84
CA THR A 248 20.76 6.58 6.46
C THR A 248 20.70 8.01 5.90
N SER A 249 21.32 8.28 4.77
CA SER A 249 21.40 9.64 4.18
C SER A 249 20.04 10.27 3.90
N GLU A 250 19.03 9.45 3.62
CA GLU A 250 17.64 9.87 3.41
C GLU A 250 16.81 9.95 4.70
N GLY A 251 17.44 9.78 5.87
CA GLY A 251 16.75 9.81 7.17
C GLY A 251 15.83 8.60 7.38
N MET A 252 16.11 7.50 6.69
CA MET A 252 15.32 6.27 6.72
C MET A 252 16.08 5.12 7.38
N ASP A 253 15.35 4.21 8.01
CA ASP A 253 15.84 2.96 8.57
C ASP A 253 14.73 1.92 8.43
N PHE A 254 14.79 1.13 7.38
CA PHE A 254 13.76 0.17 7.02
C PHE A 254 13.46 -0.82 8.16
N GLU A 255 14.49 -1.37 8.79
CA GLU A 255 14.30 -2.34 9.88
C GLU A 255 13.62 -1.70 11.10
N ALA A 256 14.03 -0.49 11.48
CA ALA A 256 13.40 0.24 12.59
C ALA A 256 11.93 0.56 12.29
N ASN A 257 11.63 0.96 11.05
CA ASN A 257 10.28 1.27 10.62
C ASN A 257 9.40 0.01 10.58
N LEU A 258 9.91 -1.11 10.10
CA LEU A 258 9.18 -2.39 10.08
C LEU A 258 8.85 -2.91 11.48
N LYS A 259 9.69 -2.60 12.49
CA LYS A 259 9.45 -2.98 13.90
C LYS A 259 8.33 -2.17 14.58
N ILE A 260 7.82 -1.10 13.97
CA ILE A 260 6.70 -0.32 14.53
C ILE A 260 5.49 -1.25 14.71
N PRO A 261 4.85 -1.29 15.92
CA PRO A 261 3.80 -2.26 16.21
C PRO A 261 2.62 -2.26 15.24
N ASP A 262 2.15 -1.08 14.84
CA ASP A 262 0.99 -0.92 13.95
C ASP A 262 1.32 -1.07 12.46
N ILE A 263 2.58 -1.11 12.07
CA ILE A 263 3.00 -1.47 10.70
C ILE A 263 2.85 -2.99 10.53
N SER A 264 2.01 -3.40 9.62
CA SER A 264 1.65 -4.80 9.38
C SER A 264 2.66 -5.53 8.50
N PHE A 265 3.25 -4.83 7.53
CA PHE A 265 4.22 -5.35 6.58
C PHE A 265 5.14 -4.24 6.08
N GLY A 266 6.31 -4.62 5.57
CA GLY A 266 7.27 -3.69 4.98
C GLY A 266 7.03 -3.48 3.49
N THR A 267 7.45 -2.34 2.97
CA THR A 267 7.48 -2.02 1.54
C THR A 267 8.90 -1.64 1.14
N PHE A 268 9.29 -1.94 -0.08
CA PHE A 268 10.53 -1.44 -0.65
C PHE A 268 10.42 -1.30 -2.17
N HIS A 269 11.22 -0.36 -2.71
CA HIS A 269 11.25 -0.03 -4.13
C HIS A 269 12.61 -0.38 -4.73
N LEU A 270 12.71 -0.38 -6.06
CA LEU A 270 13.95 -0.69 -6.76
C LEU A 270 14.05 0.07 -8.09
N TYR A 271 14.84 1.11 -8.09
CA TYR A 271 15.19 1.91 -9.26
C TYR A 271 16.71 2.08 -9.37
N PRO A 272 17.47 1.03 -9.73
CA PRO A 272 18.93 1.04 -9.65
C PRO A 272 19.56 2.18 -10.44
N THR A 273 19.02 2.50 -11.61
CA THR A 273 19.51 3.60 -12.46
C THR A 273 19.42 4.95 -11.74
N SER A 274 18.31 5.20 -11.02
CA SER A 274 18.13 6.43 -10.23
C SER A 274 19.09 6.50 -9.04
N TRP A 275 19.55 5.36 -8.57
CA TRP A 275 20.52 5.25 -7.46
C TRP A 275 21.97 5.14 -7.94
N SER A 276 22.20 5.29 -9.26
CA SER A 276 23.53 5.22 -9.89
C SER A 276 24.18 3.83 -9.80
N GLU A 277 23.41 2.77 -9.61
CA GLU A 277 23.87 1.41 -9.60
C GLU A 277 24.12 0.90 -11.04
N LYS A 278 25.32 0.41 -11.29
CA LYS A 278 25.74 0.02 -12.65
C LYS A 278 25.29 -1.38 -13.05
N ASP A 279 25.23 -2.29 -12.09
CA ASP A 279 24.73 -3.66 -12.28
C ASP A 279 23.30 -3.75 -11.75
N ALA A 280 22.35 -3.30 -12.52
CA ALA A 280 20.95 -3.31 -12.13
C ALA A 280 20.44 -4.71 -11.75
N LEU A 281 20.87 -5.74 -12.48
CA LEU A 281 20.45 -7.12 -12.23
C LEU A 281 21.01 -7.66 -10.92
N GLY A 282 22.32 -7.57 -10.75
CA GLY A 282 23.00 -8.08 -9.55
C GLY A 282 22.62 -7.33 -8.29
N PHE A 283 22.64 -5.98 -8.37
CA PHE A 283 22.19 -5.11 -7.28
C PHE A 283 20.75 -5.43 -6.87
N GLY A 284 19.82 -5.47 -7.83
CA GLY A 284 18.40 -5.73 -7.53
C GLY A 284 18.17 -7.09 -6.87
N ASN A 285 18.82 -8.15 -7.34
CA ASN A 285 18.74 -9.46 -6.69
C ASN A 285 19.29 -9.43 -5.26
N GLY A 286 20.37 -8.69 -5.01
CA GLY A 286 20.94 -8.47 -3.68
C GLY A 286 19.98 -7.71 -2.77
N TRP A 287 19.39 -6.62 -3.28
CA TRP A 287 18.43 -5.76 -2.59
C TRP A 287 17.18 -6.52 -2.13
N ILE A 288 16.58 -7.31 -3.03
CA ILE A 288 15.41 -8.16 -2.71
C ILE A 288 15.75 -9.17 -1.60
N LYS A 289 16.89 -9.85 -1.70
CA LYS A 289 17.31 -10.82 -0.68
C LYS A 289 17.60 -10.18 0.67
N ALA A 290 18.22 -9.00 0.68
CA ALA A 290 18.49 -8.26 1.90
C ALA A 290 17.19 -7.87 2.63
N HIS A 291 16.19 -7.36 1.90
CA HIS A 291 14.87 -7.07 2.46
C HIS A 291 14.17 -8.32 2.98
N GLY A 292 14.16 -9.40 2.22
CA GLY A 292 13.60 -10.67 2.68
C GLY A 292 14.21 -11.16 3.98
N ALA A 293 15.52 -11.03 4.13
CA ALA A 293 16.21 -11.39 5.38
C ALA A 293 15.76 -10.55 6.58
N VAL A 294 15.63 -9.22 6.40
CA VAL A 294 15.11 -8.32 7.44
C VAL A 294 13.67 -8.67 7.78
N CYS A 295 12.81 -8.85 6.76
CA CYS A 295 11.38 -9.18 6.96
C CYS A 295 11.22 -10.50 7.73
N ALA A 296 12.00 -11.53 7.35
CA ALA A 296 12.00 -12.81 8.04
C ALA A 296 12.50 -12.69 9.50
N SER A 297 13.51 -11.87 9.75
CA SER A 297 14.05 -11.66 11.11
C SER A 297 13.10 -10.91 12.03
N VAL A 298 12.35 -9.93 11.49
CA VAL A 298 11.32 -9.18 12.21
C VAL A 298 10.03 -9.99 12.36
N GLY A 299 9.81 -10.98 11.50
CA GLY A 299 8.61 -11.83 11.51
C GLY A 299 7.39 -11.17 10.86
N LYS A 300 7.59 -10.20 9.97
CA LYS A 300 6.54 -9.54 9.18
C LYS A 300 6.81 -9.75 7.69
N PRO A 301 5.78 -9.98 6.86
CA PRO A 301 5.96 -10.09 5.42
C PRO A 301 6.34 -8.74 4.80
N CYS A 302 6.92 -8.78 3.60
CA CYS A 302 7.20 -7.57 2.84
C CYS A 302 6.66 -7.66 1.42
N VAL A 303 6.35 -6.49 0.87
CA VAL A 303 5.95 -6.25 -0.51
C VAL A 303 7.10 -5.57 -1.26
N PHE A 304 7.54 -6.15 -2.35
CA PHE A 304 8.36 -5.49 -3.35
C PHE A 304 7.45 -4.57 -4.16
N GLU A 305 7.21 -3.36 -3.65
CA GLU A 305 6.05 -2.54 -3.96
C GLU A 305 6.19 -1.75 -5.25
N GLU A 306 7.40 -1.33 -5.58
CA GLU A 306 7.71 -0.71 -6.86
C GLU A 306 9.06 -1.22 -7.41
N TYR A 307 9.06 -1.52 -8.69
CA TYR A 307 10.30 -1.76 -9.44
C TYR A 307 10.04 -1.52 -10.93
N GLY A 308 11.09 -1.12 -11.62
CA GLY A 308 11.02 -0.94 -13.06
C GLY A 308 12.36 -0.59 -13.68
N MET A 309 12.43 -0.81 -15.00
CA MET A 309 13.53 -0.41 -15.87
C MET A 309 12.99 0.39 -17.05
N GLU A 310 13.72 1.42 -17.50
CA GLU A 310 13.34 2.17 -18.71
C GLU A 310 13.49 1.35 -19.99
N SER A 311 14.38 0.33 -19.96
CA SER A 311 14.66 -0.55 -21.10
C SER A 311 15.08 -1.93 -20.62
N ASN A 312 15.07 -2.91 -21.56
CA ASN A 312 15.47 -4.31 -21.26
C ASN A 312 14.67 -4.96 -20.11
N LYS A 313 13.43 -4.52 -19.93
CA LYS A 313 12.55 -4.96 -18.84
C LYS A 313 12.55 -6.48 -18.64
N PRO A 314 12.23 -7.32 -19.66
CA PRO A 314 12.12 -8.77 -19.46
C PRO A 314 13.42 -9.43 -18.97
N SER A 315 14.57 -8.94 -19.38
CA SER A 315 15.86 -9.53 -19.02
C SER A 315 16.37 -9.12 -17.65
N ILE A 316 15.79 -8.09 -17.03
CA ILE A 316 16.19 -7.58 -15.72
C ILE A 316 15.07 -7.78 -14.70
N GLU A 317 13.85 -7.31 -14.99
CA GLU A 317 12.72 -7.41 -14.07
C GLU A 317 12.24 -8.86 -13.88
N GLY A 318 12.27 -9.70 -14.92
CA GLY A 318 11.91 -11.13 -14.81
C GLY A 318 12.75 -11.91 -13.79
N PRO A 319 14.09 -11.82 -13.81
CA PRO A 319 14.94 -12.34 -12.75
C PRO A 319 14.67 -11.75 -11.36
N TRP A 320 14.31 -10.45 -11.24
CA TRP A 320 13.92 -9.86 -9.96
C TRP A 320 12.63 -10.49 -9.43
N GLN A 321 11.62 -10.66 -10.29
CA GLN A 321 10.37 -11.35 -9.94
C GLN A 321 10.65 -12.78 -9.45
N THR A 322 11.50 -13.51 -10.17
CA THR A 322 11.93 -14.87 -9.76
C THR A 322 12.64 -14.85 -8.41
N THR A 323 13.50 -13.87 -8.17
CA THR A 323 14.19 -13.73 -6.89
C THR A 323 13.20 -13.39 -5.77
N ALA A 324 12.26 -12.47 -5.99
CA ALA A 324 11.26 -12.10 -5.01
C ALA A 324 10.37 -13.29 -4.62
N LEU A 325 9.86 -14.03 -5.60
CA LEU A 325 9.01 -15.22 -5.40
C LEU A 325 9.71 -16.29 -4.55
N ASN A 326 11.02 -16.45 -4.70
CA ASN A 326 11.83 -17.47 -4.01
C ASN A 326 12.51 -16.96 -2.73
N THR A 327 12.31 -15.69 -2.35
CA THR A 327 12.94 -15.11 -1.16
C THR A 327 12.00 -15.18 0.03
N THR A 328 12.39 -15.87 1.10
CA THR A 328 11.65 -15.90 2.36
C THR A 328 11.50 -14.48 2.90
N GLY A 329 10.30 -14.14 3.34
CA GLY A 329 9.96 -12.80 3.83
C GLY A 329 9.31 -11.90 2.77
N ILE A 330 9.49 -12.18 1.48
CA ILE A 330 8.76 -11.49 0.42
C ILE A 330 7.45 -12.24 0.14
N ALA A 331 6.33 -11.52 0.14
CA ALA A 331 4.99 -12.10 0.03
C ALA A 331 4.16 -11.53 -1.13
N SER A 332 4.69 -10.50 -1.79
CA SER A 332 4.09 -9.88 -2.97
C SER A 332 5.15 -9.10 -3.75
N ASP A 333 4.94 -8.95 -5.04
CA ASP A 333 5.66 -8.00 -5.89
C ASP A 333 4.69 -7.21 -6.77
N MET A 334 5.00 -5.92 -7.03
CA MET A 334 4.15 -4.98 -7.72
C MET A 334 5.00 -4.09 -8.64
N TYR A 335 4.95 -4.34 -9.95
CA TYR A 335 5.73 -3.55 -10.90
C TYR A 335 5.22 -2.11 -11.04
N TRP A 336 6.10 -1.19 -11.32
CA TRP A 336 5.79 0.18 -11.71
C TRP A 336 5.95 0.32 -13.21
N GLN A 337 4.90 0.64 -13.99
CA GLN A 337 3.50 0.73 -13.60
C GLN A 337 2.60 0.08 -14.66
N TYR A 338 1.36 -0.16 -14.33
CA TYR A 338 0.34 -0.62 -15.26
C TYR A 338 -0.03 0.47 -16.28
N GLY A 339 -0.08 0.09 -17.55
CA GLY A 339 -0.60 0.92 -18.63
C GLY A 339 -1.75 0.26 -19.37
N ASP A 340 -2.68 1.08 -19.87
CA ASP A 340 -3.83 0.62 -20.66
C ASP A 340 -4.18 1.61 -21.77
N THR A 341 -5.09 1.21 -22.65
CA THR A 341 -5.72 2.08 -23.63
C THR A 341 -7.17 2.33 -23.22
N LEU A 342 -7.42 3.52 -22.71
CA LEU A 342 -8.72 3.97 -22.23
C LEU A 342 -9.52 4.68 -23.32
N SER A 343 -10.75 5.09 -23.01
CA SER A 343 -11.60 5.87 -23.94
C SER A 343 -10.94 7.17 -24.42
N THR A 344 -10.02 7.72 -23.61
CA THR A 344 -9.27 8.96 -23.91
C THR A 344 -7.90 8.70 -24.55
N GLY A 345 -7.54 7.45 -24.81
CA GLY A 345 -6.23 7.05 -25.33
C GLY A 345 -5.38 6.28 -24.33
N LYS A 346 -4.10 6.13 -24.64
CA LYS A 346 -3.15 5.45 -23.73
C LYS A 346 -2.98 6.24 -22.44
N THR A 347 -2.87 5.51 -21.34
CA THR A 347 -2.46 6.06 -20.04
C THR A 347 -1.04 6.62 -20.10
N PRO A 348 -0.61 7.48 -19.14
CA PRO A 348 0.73 8.07 -19.17
C PRO A 348 1.85 7.03 -19.30
N ASP A 349 2.85 7.37 -20.11
CA ASP A 349 4.08 6.60 -20.28
C ASP A 349 5.24 7.38 -19.62
N ASP A 350 5.81 6.80 -18.59
CA ASP A 350 6.99 7.31 -17.90
C ASP A 350 8.26 6.52 -18.23
N LYS A 351 8.21 5.72 -19.32
CA LYS A 351 9.21 4.74 -19.76
C LYS A 351 9.26 3.45 -18.93
N TYR A 352 8.76 3.45 -17.72
CA TYR A 352 8.64 2.24 -16.89
C TYR A 352 7.35 1.48 -17.19
N THR A 353 6.34 2.15 -17.75
CA THR A 353 4.99 1.61 -18.00
C THR A 353 5.02 0.31 -18.79
N ILE A 354 4.29 -0.70 -18.32
CA ILE A 354 4.03 -1.97 -19.02
C ILE A 354 2.55 -1.97 -19.43
N TYR A 355 2.31 -1.80 -20.74
CA TYR A 355 0.95 -1.73 -21.26
C TYR A 355 0.29 -3.09 -21.41
N TYR A 356 -0.97 -3.19 -20.97
CA TYR A 356 -1.81 -4.36 -21.15
C TYR A 356 -1.78 -4.84 -22.61
N GLY A 357 -1.60 -6.14 -22.81
CA GLY A 357 -1.52 -6.77 -24.14
C GLY A 357 -0.19 -6.60 -24.88
N SER A 358 0.81 -5.90 -24.32
CA SER A 358 2.15 -5.82 -24.92
C SER A 358 2.94 -7.12 -24.72
N SER A 359 4.07 -7.27 -25.47
CA SER A 359 5.01 -8.39 -25.29
C SER A 359 5.60 -8.43 -23.87
N ASP A 360 5.94 -7.26 -23.32
CA ASP A 360 6.46 -7.16 -21.95
C ASP A 360 5.40 -7.57 -20.94
N PHE A 361 4.13 -7.19 -21.15
CA PHE A 361 3.01 -7.62 -20.31
C PHE A 361 2.82 -9.14 -20.36
N ALA A 362 2.92 -9.74 -21.54
CA ALA A 362 2.79 -11.18 -21.69
C ALA A 362 3.87 -11.93 -20.91
N THR A 363 5.10 -11.41 -20.90
CA THR A 363 6.26 -12.01 -20.23
C THR A 363 6.27 -11.72 -18.74
N LEU A 364 6.24 -10.43 -18.37
CA LEU A 364 6.50 -9.97 -16.99
C LEU A 364 5.24 -10.00 -16.10
N VAL A 365 4.05 -10.00 -16.70
CA VAL A 365 2.82 -9.99 -15.91
C VAL A 365 2.11 -11.33 -16.04
N THR A 366 1.63 -11.68 -17.25
CA THR A 366 0.89 -12.94 -17.44
C THR A 366 1.77 -14.17 -17.16
N GLY A 367 3.02 -14.15 -17.60
CA GLY A 367 4.00 -15.22 -17.34
C GLY A 367 4.32 -15.35 -15.86
N HIS A 368 4.58 -14.22 -15.20
CA HIS A 368 4.89 -14.19 -13.78
C HIS A 368 3.74 -14.70 -12.90
N VAL A 369 2.52 -14.20 -13.12
CA VAL A 369 1.33 -14.65 -12.37
C VAL A 369 1.13 -16.17 -12.48
N LYS A 370 1.40 -16.78 -13.65
CA LYS A 370 1.33 -18.23 -13.84
C LYS A 370 2.41 -19.01 -13.08
N SER A 371 3.49 -18.38 -12.69
CA SER A 371 4.56 -19.02 -11.88
C SER A 371 4.27 -18.99 -10.38
N ILE A 372 3.28 -18.22 -9.94
CA ILE A 372 2.83 -18.18 -8.55
C ILE A 372 1.88 -19.37 -8.33
N VAL A 373 2.31 -20.34 -7.54
CA VAL A 373 1.58 -21.59 -7.27
C VAL A 373 0.90 -21.54 -5.90
#